data_e529616f8710694c16b196b5f6cd4da1
#
_entry.id   e529616f8710694c16b196b5f6cd4da1
#
_cell.length_a   1.000
_cell.length_b   1.000
_cell.length_c   1.000
_cell.angle_alpha   90.00
_cell.angle_beta   90.00
_cell.angle_gamma   90.00
#
_symmetry.space_group_name_H-M   'P 1'
#
loop_
_entity.id
_entity.type
_entity.pdbx_description
1 polymer ?
#
loop_
_entity_poly.entity_id
_entity_poly.type
_entity_poly.pdbx_seq_one_letter_code
_entity_poly.pdbx_strand_id
1 'polypeptide(L)'
;MKNITLNTISEAIEDLKNGKIIIVVDDENRENEGDFLSAAELTTPEIINFMTIYGRGLICTPLPESRCDELGLEAMVSRSTDPKETAFTVSVDLLGDGVSTGISANDRARTILALMDEKSKPTDFMRPGHIFPLRAKEGGVLKRAGHTEAAIDLTRLAGLKEGGVICEIMNEDGTMARLPQLAELAQKQNLKIVSIEDLIEYRLKNGDLIDKIEEREVKTFYGDFRFYAFKEKYTEQVHFALSKGSWSVNDEVLVRVQSSGSYFDVLSILANGEKSLLEKITAKINEEGRGVIVFINNVSTTENTLRKLQQFINNQETSEVKSTQNFKDYGIGIQIIKELGIHKIKILSQNTDQKPIVSGYDVEITEMVKI
;
A
#
# COMPACT_ATOMS: atom_id res chain seq x y z
N MET A 1 9.95 24.73 14.15
CA MET A 1 9.64 24.35 12.75
C MET A 1 8.15 24.57 12.55
N LYS A 2 7.72 25.23 11.47
CA LYS A 2 6.29 25.32 11.14
C LYS A 2 5.81 23.90 10.86
N ASN A 3 4.73 23.45 11.48
CA ASN A 3 4.08 22.17 11.11
C ASN A 3 3.67 22.29 9.64
N ILE A 4 4.30 21.51 8.79
CA ILE A 4 3.93 21.40 7.37
C ILE A 4 2.70 20.49 7.35
N THR A 5 1.57 21.01 6.86
CA THR A 5 0.34 20.24 6.70
C THR A 5 0.28 19.76 5.25
N LEU A 6 0.24 18.45 5.05
CA LEU A 6 0.02 17.84 3.74
C LEU A 6 -1.44 17.94 3.32
N ASN A 7 -1.69 17.88 2.02
CA ASN A 7 -3.02 17.80 1.46
C ASN A 7 -3.60 16.39 1.63
N THR A 8 -4.91 16.26 1.51
CA THR A 8 -5.58 14.96 1.53
C THR A 8 -5.41 14.24 0.20
N ILE A 9 -5.45 12.90 0.23
CA ILE A 9 -5.44 12.07 -0.99
C ILE A 9 -6.63 12.40 -1.90
N SER A 10 -7.79 12.72 -1.34
CA SER A 10 -8.97 13.14 -2.13
C SER A 10 -8.73 14.42 -2.92
N GLU A 11 -8.02 15.41 -2.35
CA GLU A 11 -7.65 16.64 -3.07
C GLU A 11 -6.65 16.36 -4.19
N ALA A 12 -5.68 15.45 -3.97
CA ALA A 12 -4.72 15.02 -5.00
C ALA A 12 -5.40 14.29 -6.16
N ILE A 13 -6.34 13.40 -5.85
CA ILE A 13 -7.17 12.68 -6.85
C ILE A 13 -7.93 13.69 -7.73
N GLU A 14 -8.53 14.71 -7.13
CA GLU A 14 -9.29 15.71 -7.90
C GLU A 14 -8.38 16.55 -8.80
N ASP A 15 -7.19 16.93 -8.33
CA ASP A 15 -6.22 17.65 -9.17
C ASP A 15 -5.72 16.78 -10.32
N LEU A 16 -5.46 15.48 -10.11
CA LEU A 16 -5.07 14.55 -11.18
C LEU A 16 -6.16 14.38 -12.24
N LYS A 17 -7.44 14.27 -11.83
CA LYS A 17 -8.59 14.23 -12.77
C LYS A 17 -8.65 15.45 -13.68
N ASN A 18 -8.21 16.58 -13.16
CA ASN A 18 -8.17 17.85 -13.91
C ASN A 18 -6.85 18.05 -14.68
N GLY A 19 -6.01 17.03 -14.83
CA GLY A 19 -4.75 17.07 -15.57
C GLY A 19 -3.66 17.91 -14.91
N LYS A 20 -3.75 18.15 -13.59
CA LYS A 20 -2.74 18.92 -12.86
C LYS A 20 -1.61 18.02 -12.37
N ILE A 21 -0.49 18.67 -12.05
CA ILE A 21 0.65 18.07 -11.37
C ILE A 21 0.43 18.15 -9.86
N ILE A 22 0.84 17.11 -9.16
CA ILE A 22 0.94 17.08 -7.69
C ILE A 22 2.37 16.74 -7.27
N ILE A 23 2.68 16.90 -5.99
CA ILE A 23 3.92 16.40 -5.39
C ILE A 23 3.58 15.22 -4.48
N VAL A 24 4.32 14.14 -4.63
CA VAL A 24 4.22 12.94 -3.77
C VAL A 24 5.54 12.76 -3.03
N VAL A 25 5.48 12.59 -1.71
CA VAL A 25 6.68 12.37 -0.87
C VAL A 25 6.65 10.97 -0.27
N ASP A 26 7.82 10.36 -0.15
CA ASP A 26 7.98 9.08 0.51
C ASP A 26 8.50 9.23 1.95
N ASP A 27 8.69 8.10 2.64
CA ASP A 27 9.15 8.05 4.03
C ASP A 27 10.62 8.46 4.17
N GLU A 28 10.95 9.16 5.28
CA GLU A 28 12.31 9.63 5.59
C GLU A 28 13.33 8.47 5.68
N ASN A 29 12.88 7.26 6.01
CA ASN A 29 13.74 6.07 6.09
C ASN A 29 13.86 5.31 4.76
N ARG A 30 13.12 5.72 3.70
CA ARG A 30 13.19 5.07 2.38
C ARG A 30 14.16 5.82 1.45
N GLU A 31 13.71 6.81 0.73
CA GLU A 31 14.50 7.71 -0.14
C GLU A 31 14.53 9.12 0.42
N ASN A 32 13.48 9.48 1.19
CA ASN A 32 13.26 10.81 1.73
C ASN A 32 13.24 11.87 0.62
N GLU A 33 12.51 11.58 -0.45
CA GLU A 33 12.44 12.40 -1.66
C GLU A 33 11.01 12.80 -1.98
N GLY A 34 10.85 13.68 -2.95
CA GLY A 34 9.56 14.03 -3.51
C GLY A 34 9.63 14.09 -5.02
N ASP A 35 8.61 13.53 -5.65
CA ASP A 35 8.45 13.55 -7.10
C ASP A 35 7.26 14.42 -7.49
N PHE A 36 7.39 15.13 -8.61
CA PHE A 36 6.22 15.55 -9.37
C PHE A 36 5.52 14.30 -9.93
N LEU A 37 4.20 14.33 -9.90
CA LEU A 37 3.37 13.27 -10.46
C LEU A 37 2.20 13.87 -11.25
N SER A 38 1.95 13.36 -12.45
CA SER A 38 0.77 13.65 -13.26
C SER A 38 0.24 12.37 -13.92
N ALA A 39 -1.01 12.40 -14.40
CA ALA A 39 -1.59 11.29 -15.15
C ALA A 39 -0.99 11.23 -16.56
N ALA A 40 -0.49 10.05 -16.96
CA ALA A 40 0.16 9.87 -18.25
C ALA A 40 -0.76 10.10 -19.46
N GLU A 41 -2.04 9.70 -19.35
CA GLU A 41 -3.02 9.92 -20.44
C GLU A 41 -3.42 11.38 -20.65
N LEU A 42 -3.16 12.26 -19.65
CA LEU A 42 -3.42 13.71 -19.73
C LEU A 42 -2.13 14.52 -19.92
N THR A 43 -1.03 13.86 -20.26
CA THR A 43 0.27 14.50 -20.45
C THR A 43 0.27 15.47 -21.61
N THR A 44 0.86 16.64 -21.40
CA THR A 44 1.08 17.68 -22.41
C THR A 44 2.56 18.11 -22.45
N PRO A 45 3.02 18.74 -23.53
CA PRO A 45 4.37 19.30 -23.58
C PRO A 45 4.65 20.28 -22.42
N GLU A 46 3.65 21.02 -21.98
CA GLU A 46 3.77 21.99 -20.86
C GLU A 46 4.04 21.27 -19.54
N ILE A 47 3.38 20.13 -19.27
CA ILE A 47 3.62 19.28 -18.11
C ILE A 47 5.07 18.78 -18.09
N ILE A 48 5.54 18.24 -19.22
CA ILE A 48 6.91 17.74 -19.35
C ILE A 48 7.93 18.87 -19.17
N ASN A 49 7.67 20.02 -19.78
CA ASN A 49 8.54 21.19 -19.65
C ASN A 49 8.58 21.70 -18.20
N PHE A 50 7.41 21.73 -17.51
CA PHE A 50 7.32 22.11 -16.09
C PHE A 50 8.17 21.17 -15.23
N MET A 51 8.01 19.85 -15.38
CA MET A 51 8.79 18.87 -14.64
C MET A 51 10.29 18.99 -14.91
N THR A 52 10.70 19.27 -16.15
CA THR A 52 12.10 19.49 -16.52
C THR A 52 12.67 20.74 -15.84
N ILE A 53 11.92 21.83 -15.78
CA ILE A 53 12.41 23.11 -15.24
C ILE A 53 12.46 23.04 -13.70
N TYR A 54 11.43 22.56 -13.06
CA TYR A 54 11.26 22.62 -11.61
C TYR A 54 11.67 21.33 -10.88
N GLY A 55 11.59 20.17 -11.55
CA GLY A 55 12.03 18.88 -11.00
C GLY A 55 13.52 18.66 -11.21
N ARG A 56 13.98 18.81 -12.42
CA ARG A 56 15.38 18.57 -12.82
C ARG A 56 15.81 17.09 -12.75
N GLY A 57 14.87 16.22 -12.38
CA GLY A 57 15.04 14.78 -12.28
C GLY A 57 14.87 14.05 -13.61
N LEU A 58 14.80 12.75 -13.57
CA LEU A 58 14.56 11.90 -14.71
C LEU A 58 13.06 11.75 -14.99
N ILE A 59 12.61 12.07 -16.20
CA ILE A 59 11.22 11.84 -16.59
C ILE A 59 11.00 10.33 -16.77
N CYS A 60 10.22 9.75 -15.87
CA CYS A 60 9.86 8.34 -15.89
C CYS A 60 8.34 8.16 -16.09
N THR A 61 7.96 7.01 -16.64
CA THR A 61 6.56 6.69 -16.91
C THR A 61 6.20 5.36 -16.25
N PRO A 62 5.70 5.37 -14.99
CA PRO A 62 5.11 4.20 -14.36
C PRO A 62 3.97 3.63 -15.20
N LEU A 63 4.00 2.31 -15.43
CA LEU A 63 3.00 1.54 -16.17
C LEU A 63 2.70 0.24 -15.40
N PRO A 64 1.47 -0.32 -15.51
CA PRO A 64 1.17 -1.67 -15.03
C PRO A 64 2.05 -2.72 -15.68
N GLU A 65 2.33 -3.82 -14.98
CA GLU A 65 3.09 -4.96 -15.54
C GLU A 65 2.48 -5.46 -16.84
N SER A 66 1.16 -5.63 -16.90
CA SER A 66 0.44 -6.06 -18.11
C SER A 66 0.70 -5.15 -19.30
N ARG A 67 0.72 -3.82 -19.10
CA ARG A 67 0.98 -2.88 -20.16
C ARG A 67 2.43 -2.94 -20.63
N CYS A 68 3.37 -3.14 -19.72
CA CYS A 68 4.77 -3.36 -20.09
C CYS A 68 4.93 -4.64 -20.94
N ASP A 69 4.22 -5.72 -20.61
CA ASP A 69 4.25 -6.98 -21.36
C ASP A 69 3.65 -6.81 -22.75
N GLU A 70 2.49 -6.15 -22.88
CA GLU A 70 1.85 -5.85 -24.16
C GLU A 70 2.77 -5.08 -25.13
N LEU A 71 3.52 -4.12 -24.58
CA LEU A 71 4.44 -3.28 -25.37
C LEU A 71 5.85 -3.88 -25.52
N GLY A 72 6.09 -5.07 -24.93
CA GLY A 72 7.41 -5.71 -24.97
C GLY A 72 8.49 -4.84 -24.32
N LEU A 73 8.16 -4.17 -23.20
CA LEU A 73 9.10 -3.36 -22.42
C LEU A 73 9.85 -4.27 -21.44
N GLU A 74 10.96 -4.80 -21.92
CA GLU A 74 11.82 -5.69 -21.14
C GLU A 74 12.54 -4.91 -20.01
N ALA A 75 12.91 -5.61 -18.93
CA ALA A 75 13.73 -5.05 -17.89
C ALA A 75 15.06 -4.52 -18.45
N MET A 76 15.49 -3.34 -17.99
CA MET A 76 16.73 -2.70 -18.43
C MET A 76 17.96 -3.59 -18.20
N VAL A 77 17.94 -4.40 -17.14
CA VAL A 77 19.00 -5.34 -16.80
C VAL A 77 18.39 -6.69 -16.39
N SER A 78 19.09 -7.78 -16.71
CA SER A 78 18.65 -9.14 -16.35
C SER A 78 18.67 -9.39 -14.84
N ARG A 79 19.49 -8.66 -14.08
CA ARG A 79 19.58 -8.72 -12.62
C ARG A 79 19.81 -7.32 -12.06
N SER A 80 18.82 -6.81 -11.35
CA SER A 80 18.96 -5.55 -10.62
C SER A 80 19.84 -5.72 -9.38
N THR A 81 20.65 -4.71 -9.10
CA THR A 81 21.41 -4.55 -7.85
C THR A 81 20.90 -3.38 -7.03
N ASP A 82 19.81 -2.74 -7.47
CA ASP A 82 19.17 -1.65 -6.76
C ASP A 82 18.47 -2.15 -5.49
N PRO A 83 18.89 -1.69 -4.30
CA PRO A 83 18.28 -2.08 -3.03
C PRO A 83 16.84 -1.56 -2.88
N LYS A 84 16.43 -0.59 -3.67
CA LYS A 84 15.05 -0.04 -3.70
C LYS A 84 14.15 -0.76 -4.69
N GLU A 85 14.70 -1.66 -5.50
CA GLU A 85 13.98 -2.48 -6.48
C GLU A 85 13.18 -1.67 -7.52
N THR A 86 13.69 -0.51 -7.94
CA THR A 86 13.05 0.28 -9.00
C THR A 86 13.14 -0.47 -10.33
N ALA A 87 12.00 -0.86 -10.86
CA ALA A 87 11.93 -1.75 -12.01
C ALA A 87 11.99 -0.98 -13.32
N PHE A 88 13.16 -0.43 -13.64
CA PHE A 88 13.43 0.19 -14.95
C PHE A 88 13.28 -0.81 -16.09
N THR A 89 12.56 -0.39 -17.13
CA THR A 89 12.60 -1.07 -18.44
C THR A 89 13.59 -0.38 -19.36
N VAL A 90 13.86 -0.97 -20.53
CA VAL A 90 14.59 -0.26 -21.58
C VAL A 90 13.85 1.04 -21.92
N SER A 91 14.61 2.13 -22.12
CA SER A 91 14.04 3.42 -22.52
C SER A 91 13.51 3.39 -23.96
N VAL A 92 12.52 4.20 -24.25
CA VAL A 92 11.83 4.21 -25.55
C VAL A 92 11.57 5.62 -26.06
N ASP A 93 11.40 5.74 -27.37
CA ASP A 93 10.81 6.88 -28.07
C ASP A 93 9.79 6.38 -29.09
N LEU A 94 8.72 7.14 -29.30
CA LEU A 94 7.75 6.85 -30.36
C LEU A 94 8.40 6.99 -31.74
N LEU A 95 8.20 6.01 -32.62
CA LEU A 95 8.69 6.01 -33.98
C LEU A 95 7.71 6.78 -34.90
N GLY A 96 8.16 7.87 -35.49
CA GLY A 96 7.31 8.66 -36.40
C GLY A 96 6.37 9.60 -35.66
N ASP A 97 5.18 9.80 -36.20
CA ASP A 97 4.12 10.66 -35.66
C ASP A 97 4.57 12.07 -35.21
N GLY A 98 5.52 12.65 -35.95
CA GLY A 98 6.09 13.98 -35.69
C GLY A 98 7.07 14.04 -34.51
N VAL A 99 7.54 12.91 -34.02
CA VAL A 99 8.67 12.82 -33.08
C VAL A 99 9.97 13.00 -33.86
N SER A 100 10.85 13.87 -33.39
CA SER A 100 12.13 14.17 -34.05
C SER A 100 13.28 13.39 -33.41
N THR A 101 13.99 14.00 -32.47
CA THR A 101 15.10 13.35 -31.75
C THR A 101 14.67 12.62 -30.48
N GLY A 102 13.41 12.78 -30.05
CA GLY A 102 12.84 12.16 -28.84
C GLY A 102 12.97 12.99 -27.56
N ILE A 103 13.92 13.92 -27.46
CA ILE A 103 14.25 14.61 -26.20
C ILE A 103 13.40 15.86 -25.92
N SER A 104 12.81 16.50 -26.94
CA SER A 104 12.00 17.69 -26.71
C SER A 104 10.79 17.40 -25.80
N ALA A 105 10.27 18.42 -25.12
CA ALA A 105 9.07 18.24 -24.29
C ALA A 105 7.89 17.70 -25.12
N ASN A 106 7.76 18.16 -26.37
CA ASN A 106 6.75 17.66 -27.29
C ASN A 106 6.96 16.19 -27.66
N ASP A 107 8.18 15.80 -28.00
CA ASP A 107 8.50 14.42 -28.39
C ASP A 107 8.27 13.45 -27.22
N ARG A 108 8.70 13.84 -26.01
CA ARG A 108 8.50 13.05 -24.79
C ARG A 108 7.01 12.91 -24.45
N ALA A 109 6.23 14.00 -24.54
CA ALA A 109 4.79 13.95 -24.31
C ALA A 109 4.10 13.00 -25.30
N ARG A 110 4.44 13.05 -26.61
CA ARG A 110 3.91 12.13 -27.62
C ARG A 110 4.27 10.67 -27.33
N THR A 111 5.49 10.40 -26.93
CA THR A 111 5.92 9.05 -26.55
C THR A 111 5.12 8.53 -25.35
N ILE A 112 4.91 9.37 -24.32
CA ILE A 112 4.11 9.00 -23.13
C ILE A 112 2.65 8.73 -23.52
N LEU A 113 2.03 9.59 -24.30
CA LEU A 113 0.66 9.38 -24.78
C LEU A 113 0.52 8.09 -25.59
N ALA A 114 1.50 7.78 -26.44
CA ALA A 114 1.53 6.52 -27.19
C ALA A 114 1.68 5.30 -26.26
N LEU A 115 2.45 5.39 -25.17
CA LEU A 115 2.52 4.32 -24.17
C LEU A 115 1.17 4.03 -23.53
N MET A 116 0.26 5.04 -23.44
CA MET A 116 -1.09 4.93 -22.89
C MET A 116 -2.16 4.56 -23.93
N ASP A 117 -1.84 4.60 -25.23
CA ASP A 117 -2.81 4.24 -26.29
C ASP A 117 -2.87 2.71 -26.46
N GLU A 118 -4.04 2.13 -26.23
CA GLU A 118 -4.30 0.68 -26.36
C GLU A 118 -4.02 0.14 -27.78
N LYS A 119 -3.98 1.01 -28.80
CA LYS A 119 -3.69 0.64 -30.19
C LYS A 119 -2.20 0.52 -30.47
N SER A 120 -1.37 1.08 -29.60
CA SER A 120 0.08 1.05 -29.76
C SER A 120 0.64 -0.37 -29.63
N LYS A 121 1.63 -0.67 -30.47
CA LYS A 121 2.29 -1.97 -30.56
C LYS A 121 3.77 -1.85 -30.20
N PRO A 122 4.45 -2.95 -29.86
CA PRO A 122 5.91 -2.95 -29.61
C PRO A 122 6.74 -2.31 -30.72
N THR A 123 6.30 -2.46 -31.98
CA THR A 123 6.98 -1.93 -33.19
C THR A 123 6.87 -0.42 -33.34
N ASP A 124 5.99 0.24 -32.61
CA ASP A 124 5.80 1.68 -32.70
C ASP A 124 6.84 2.46 -31.87
N PHE A 125 7.70 1.75 -31.14
CA PHE A 125 8.69 2.34 -30.27
C PHE A 125 10.12 1.96 -30.66
N MET A 126 10.98 2.97 -30.78
CA MET A 126 12.43 2.80 -30.85
C MET A 126 13.02 2.48 -29.47
N ARG A 127 14.06 1.70 -29.42
CA ARG A 127 14.83 1.33 -28.24
C ARG A 127 16.34 1.44 -28.56
N PRO A 128 17.16 2.14 -27.73
CA PRO A 128 16.76 2.99 -26.60
C PRO A 128 16.12 4.30 -27.04
N GLY A 129 15.53 5.03 -26.06
CA GLY A 129 14.93 6.35 -26.25
C GLY A 129 15.13 7.25 -25.02
N HIS A 130 14.28 8.28 -24.91
CA HIS A 130 14.40 9.32 -23.88
C HIS A 130 13.28 9.28 -22.83
N ILE A 131 12.32 8.36 -22.96
CA ILE A 131 11.33 8.05 -21.90
C ILE A 131 11.72 6.73 -21.24
N PHE A 132 11.64 6.70 -19.92
CA PHE A 132 12.00 5.57 -19.07
C PHE A 132 10.74 4.97 -18.44
N PRO A 133 10.13 3.93 -19.07
CA PRO A 133 9.02 3.25 -18.47
C PRO A 133 9.46 2.49 -17.21
N LEU A 134 8.62 2.53 -16.17
CA LEU A 134 8.84 1.79 -14.94
C LEU A 134 7.71 0.78 -14.77
N ARG A 135 8.07 -0.49 -14.52
CA ARG A 135 7.11 -1.57 -14.28
C ARG A 135 6.65 -1.52 -12.82
N ALA A 136 5.43 -1.06 -12.59
CA ALA A 136 4.85 -1.00 -11.25
C ALA A 136 4.47 -2.39 -10.76
N LYS A 137 4.70 -2.67 -9.47
CA LYS A 137 4.27 -3.92 -8.84
C LYS A 137 2.75 -4.00 -8.76
N GLU A 138 2.18 -5.14 -9.12
CA GLU A 138 0.77 -5.42 -8.89
C GLU A 138 0.46 -5.29 -7.38
N GLY A 139 -0.65 -4.61 -7.04
CA GLY A 139 -0.98 -4.24 -5.66
C GLY A 139 -0.60 -2.82 -5.27
N GLY A 140 0.18 -2.11 -6.09
CA GLY A 140 0.49 -0.70 -5.89
C GLY A 140 1.27 -0.44 -4.61
N VAL A 141 1.00 0.69 -3.93
CA VAL A 141 1.71 1.10 -2.70
C VAL A 141 1.57 0.11 -1.55
N LEU A 142 0.57 -0.78 -1.56
CA LEU A 142 0.42 -1.83 -0.56
C LEU A 142 1.44 -2.97 -0.75
N LYS A 143 2.00 -3.11 -1.96
CA LYS A 143 3.04 -4.08 -2.28
C LYS A 143 4.44 -3.47 -2.15
N ARG A 144 4.63 -2.28 -2.69
CA ARG A 144 5.89 -1.51 -2.62
C ARG A 144 5.57 -0.02 -2.45
N ALA A 145 5.99 0.55 -1.33
CA ALA A 145 5.72 1.95 -0.96
C ALA A 145 6.63 2.93 -1.73
N GLY A 146 6.58 2.92 -3.07
CA GLY A 146 7.39 3.76 -3.95
C GLY A 146 6.56 4.68 -4.84
N HIS A 147 7.19 5.72 -5.39
CA HIS A 147 6.56 6.69 -6.30
C HIS A 147 5.98 6.04 -7.57
N THR A 148 6.62 4.97 -8.06
CA THR A 148 6.14 4.17 -9.19
C THR A 148 4.75 3.60 -8.92
N GLU A 149 4.58 2.94 -7.78
CA GLU A 149 3.32 2.35 -7.36
C GLU A 149 2.28 3.41 -6.98
N ALA A 150 2.73 4.51 -6.35
CA ALA A 150 1.86 5.63 -6.01
C ALA A 150 1.23 6.26 -7.27
N ALA A 151 1.98 6.35 -8.37
CA ALA A 151 1.47 6.86 -9.64
C ALA A 151 0.32 6.01 -10.18
N ILE A 152 0.46 4.69 -10.17
CA ILE A 152 -0.59 3.75 -10.62
C ILE A 152 -1.82 3.83 -9.72
N ASP A 153 -1.63 3.83 -8.40
CA ASP A 153 -2.75 3.88 -7.47
C ASP A 153 -3.53 5.18 -7.55
N LEU A 154 -2.84 6.32 -7.62
CA LEU A 154 -3.48 7.63 -7.69
C LEU A 154 -4.23 7.82 -9.00
N THR A 155 -3.69 7.38 -10.14
CA THR A 155 -4.39 7.46 -11.43
C THR A 155 -5.59 6.52 -11.49
N ARG A 156 -5.48 5.30 -10.95
CA ARG A 156 -6.61 4.37 -10.78
C ARG A 156 -7.71 4.98 -9.91
N LEU A 157 -7.36 5.54 -8.75
CA LEU A 157 -8.31 6.19 -7.83
C LEU A 157 -8.96 7.44 -8.46
N ALA A 158 -8.26 8.11 -9.36
CA ALA A 158 -8.80 9.21 -10.14
C ALA A 158 -9.76 8.75 -11.24
N GLY A 159 -9.91 7.45 -11.50
CA GLY A 159 -10.73 6.91 -12.60
C GLY A 159 -10.10 7.13 -13.97
N LEU A 160 -8.79 7.31 -14.02
CA LEU A 160 -7.98 7.48 -15.22
C LEU A 160 -7.31 6.15 -15.60
N LYS A 161 -6.72 6.08 -16.80
CA LYS A 161 -5.89 4.94 -17.18
C LYS A 161 -4.71 4.80 -16.22
N GLU A 162 -4.39 3.57 -15.86
CA GLU A 162 -3.30 3.27 -14.95
C GLU A 162 -1.96 3.57 -15.61
N GLY A 163 -1.41 4.73 -15.32
CA GLY A 163 -0.14 5.19 -15.82
C GLY A 163 0.14 6.63 -15.40
N GLY A 164 1.35 6.89 -14.98
CA GLY A 164 1.77 8.22 -14.52
C GLY A 164 3.00 8.74 -15.25
N VAL A 165 3.26 10.01 -15.05
CA VAL A 165 4.55 10.64 -15.31
C VAL A 165 5.09 11.12 -13.99
N ILE A 166 6.28 10.70 -13.64
CA ILE A 166 6.98 11.12 -12.43
C ILE A 166 8.33 11.74 -12.76
N CYS A 167 8.78 12.64 -11.90
CA CYS A 167 10.08 13.26 -12.00
C CYS A 167 10.53 13.70 -10.62
N GLU A 168 11.70 13.25 -10.20
CA GLU A 168 12.30 13.61 -8.91
C GLU A 168 12.54 15.12 -8.84
N ILE A 169 12.43 15.69 -7.64
CA ILE A 169 12.61 17.13 -7.41
C ILE A 169 13.93 17.41 -6.73
N MET A 170 14.79 18.13 -7.42
CA MET A 170 16.08 18.63 -6.93
C MET A 170 16.05 20.11 -6.65
N ASN A 171 16.85 20.55 -5.69
CA ASN A 171 17.18 21.94 -5.46
C ASN A 171 18.00 22.53 -6.62
N GLU A 172 18.16 23.86 -6.66
CA GLU A 172 18.92 24.53 -7.71
C GLU A 172 20.43 24.19 -7.68
N ASP A 173 20.94 23.77 -6.54
CA ASP A 173 22.32 23.31 -6.36
C ASP A 173 22.55 21.84 -6.75
N GLY A 174 21.49 21.14 -7.19
CA GLY A 174 21.53 19.73 -7.61
C GLY A 174 21.37 18.74 -6.46
N THR A 175 21.19 19.17 -5.21
CA THR A 175 20.85 18.28 -4.09
C THR A 175 19.37 17.91 -4.13
N MET A 176 18.99 16.76 -3.54
CA MET A 176 17.59 16.36 -3.49
C MET A 176 16.78 17.30 -2.57
N ALA A 177 15.63 17.77 -3.06
CA ALA A 177 14.70 18.55 -2.26
C ALA A 177 14.04 17.64 -1.20
N ARG A 178 13.95 18.16 0.04
CA ARG A 178 13.30 17.47 1.16
C ARG A 178 11.98 18.17 1.50
N LEU A 179 11.19 17.58 2.38
CA LEU A 179 9.85 18.06 2.70
C LEU A 179 9.74 19.59 2.92
N PRO A 180 10.68 20.28 3.62
CA PRO A 180 10.60 21.75 3.76
C PRO A 180 10.66 22.50 2.43
N GLN A 181 11.62 22.15 1.55
CA GLN A 181 11.77 22.77 0.22
C GLN A 181 10.62 22.40 -0.71
N LEU A 182 10.15 21.14 -0.64
CA LEU A 182 8.99 20.67 -1.41
C LEU A 182 7.71 21.42 -1.03
N ALA A 183 7.50 21.71 0.25
CA ALA A 183 6.37 22.51 0.72
C ALA A 183 6.42 23.96 0.23
N GLU A 184 7.60 24.57 0.20
CA GLU A 184 7.80 25.92 -0.38
C GLU A 184 7.51 25.92 -1.88
N LEU A 185 8.00 24.91 -2.61
CA LEU A 185 7.74 24.74 -4.04
C LEU A 185 6.25 24.52 -4.30
N ALA A 186 5.59 23.66 -3.53
CA ALA A 186 4.16 23.40 -3.62
C ALA A 186 3.35 24.70 -3.44
N GLN A 187 3.68 25.48 -2.43
CA GLN A 187 3.04 26.79 -2.20
C GLN A 187 3.29 27.76 -3.36
N LYS A 188 4.53 27.87 -3.84
CA LYS A 188 4.91 28.78 -4.92
C LYS A 188 4.22 28.44 -6.25
N GLN A 189 4.07 27.16 -6.54
CA GLN A 189 3.48 26.65 -7.79
C GLN A 189 1.99 26.32 -7.66
N ASN A 190 1.40 26.52 -6.48
CA ASN A 190 0.00 26.16 -6.18
C ASN A 190 -0.30 24.69 -6.47
N LEU A 191 0.58 23.79 -6.02
CA LEU A 191 0.47 22.36 -6.15
C LEU A 191 0.01 21.71 -4.85
N LYS A 192 -0.67 20.57 -4.95
CA LYS A 192 -0.95 19.71 -3.80
C LYS A 192 0.28 18.86 -3.49
N ILE A 193 0.51 18.62 -2.20
CA ILE A 193 1.57 17.75 -1.70
C ILE A 193 0.97 16.69 -0.78
N VAL A 194 1.21 15.41 -1.06
CA VAL A 194 0.69 14.25 -0.34
C VAL A 194 1.80 13.25 -0.05
N SER A 195 1.62 12.39 0.96
CA SER A 195 2.58 11.32 1.27
C SER A 195 2.11 9.95 0.76
N ILE A 196 3.08 9.07 0.49
CA ILE A 196 2.81 7.66 0.20
C ILE A 196 2.19 6.98 1.43
N GLU A 197 2.54 7.38 2.65
CA GLU A 197 1.94 6.88 3.88
C GLU A 197 0.44 7.16 3.94
N ASP A 198 0.01 8.42 3.67
CA ASP A 198 -1.41 8.77 3.60
C ASP A 198 -2.15 8.02 2.49
N LEU A 199 -1.48 7.76 1.36
CA LEU A 199 -2.04 6.96 0.27
C LEU A 199 -2.24 5.49 0.69
N ILE A 200 -1.29 4.90 1.40
CA ILE A 200 -1.42 3.56 1.96
C ILE A 200 -2.63 3.52 2.90
N GLU A 201 -2.72 4.49 3.83
CA GLU A 201 -3.85 4.57 4.77
C GLU A 201 -5.18 4.74 4.01
N TYR A 202 -5.22 5.60 3.01
CA TYR A 202 -6.39 5.81 2.16
C TYR A 202 -6.83 4.52 1.45
N ARG A 203 -5.89 3.76 0.88
CA ARG A 203 -6.17 2.49 0.22
C ARG A 203 -6.64 1.42 1.18
N LEU A 204 -6.05 1.33 2.38
CA LEU A 204 -6.47 0.41 3.43
C LEU A 204 -7.91 0.72 3.89
N LYS A 205 -8.28 1.99 3.96
CA LYS A 205 -9.63 2.43 4.38
C LYS A 205 -10.69 2.23 3.30
N ASN A 206 -10.38 2.55 2.05
CA ASN A 206 -11.35 2.66 0.96
C ASN A 206 -11.21 1.53 -0.08
N GLY A 207 -10.19 0.69 0.03
CA GLY A 207 -9.91 -0.39 -0.91
C GLY A 207 -10.71 -1.65 -0.59
N ASP A 208 -11.01 -2.43 -1.62
CA ASP A 208 -11.47 -3.81 -1.55
C ASP A 208 -10.24 -4.70 -1.70
N LEU A 209 -9.67 -5.13 -0.56
CA LEU A 209 -8.35 -5.79 -0.52
C LEU A 209 -8.42 -7.31 -0.35
N ILE A 210 -9.60 -7.85 -0.05
CA ILE A 210 -9.76 -9.26 0.28
C ILE A 210 -10.94 -9.87 -0.46
N ASP A 211 -10.82 -11.15 -0.81
CA ASP A 211 -11.90 -11.98 -1.31
C ASP A 211 -12.22 -13.08 -0.29
N LYS A 212 -13.49 -13.24 0.06
CA LYS A 212 -13.93 -14.38 0.86
C LYS A 212 -13.93 -15.63 -0.02
N ILE A 213 -13.06 -16.61 0.29
CA ILE A 213 -12.87 -17.82 -0.52
C ILE A 213 -13.47 -19.08 0.09
N GLU A 214 -13.79 -19.08 1.40
CA GLU A 214 -14.36 -20.23 2.08
C GLU A 214 -15.25 -19.76 3.23
N GLU A 215 -16.35 -20.49 3.46
CA GLU A 215 -17.22 -20.34 4.64
C GLU A 215 -17.84 -21.70 4.98
N ARG A 216 -17.64 -22.19 6.21
CA ARG A 216 -18.23 -23.44 6.70
C ARG A 216 -18.33 -23.50 8.22
N GLU A 217 -19.23 -24.34 8.71
CA GLU A 217 -19.26 -24.73 10.12
C GLU A 217 -18.12 -25.70 10.44
N VAL A 218 -17.41 -25.47 11.55
CA VAL A 218 -16.31 -26.32 12.02
C VAL A 218 -16.47 -26.65 13.50
N LYS A 219 -16.21 -27.91 13.84
CA LYS A 219 -16.10 -28.35 15.23
C LYS A 219 -14.65 -28.25 15.66
N THR A 220 -14.39 -27.48 16.69
CA THR A 220 -13.05 -27.31 17.25
C THR A 220 -13.00 -27.86 18.67
N PHE A 221 -11.79 -28.01 19.22
CA PHE A 221 -11.59 -28.35 20.63
C PHE A 221 -12.24 -27.32 21.57
N TYR A 222 -12.36 -26.06 21.11
CA TYR A 222 -12.92 -24.95 21.87
C TYR A 222 -14.43 -24.72 21.67
N GLY A 223 -15.10 -25.60 20.90
CA GLY A 223 -16.51 -25.51 20.56
C GLY A 223 -16.79 -25.40 19.08
N ASP A 224 -18.06 -25.22 18.74
CA ASP A 224 -18.51 -25.07 17.35
C ASP A 224 -18.39 -23.60 16.94
N PHE A 225 -17.76 -23.39 15.78
CA PHE A 225 -17.56 -22.07 15.17
C PHE A 225 -17.89 -22.12 13.69
N ARG A 226 -18.13 -20.95 13.10
CA ARG A 226 -18.14 -20.76 11.67
C ARG A 226 -16.77 -20.26 11.24
N PHE A 227 -16.14 -20.98 10.33
CA PHE A 227 -14.83 -20.69 9.75
C PHE A 227 -15.00 -19.91 8.46
N TYR A 228 -14.15 -18.89 8.27
CA TYR A 228 -14.01 -18.15 7.04
C TYR A 228 -12.56 -18.10 6.63
N ALA A 229 -12.30 -18.17 5.30
CA ALA A 229 -11.00 -17.86 4.75
C ALA A 229 -11.11 -16.68 3.76
N PHE A 230 -10.14 -15.79 3.83
CA PHE A 230 -10.04 -14.58 3.01
C PHE A 230 -8.68 -14.55 2.34
N LYS A 231 -8.64 -14.34 1.01
CA LYS A 231 -7.42 -14.17 0.24
C LYS A 231 -7.20 -12.68 -0.01
N GLU A 232 -5.98 -12.17 0.21
CA GLU A 232 -5.62 -10.84 -0.25
C GLU A 232 -5.58 -10.81 -1.78
N LYS A 233 -6.13 -9.78 -2.41
CA LYS A 233 -6.17 -9.63 -3.88
C LYS A 233 -4.79 -9.45 -4.51
N TYR A 234 -3.83 -8.91 -3.76
CA TYR A 234 -2.54 -8.48 -4.29
C TYR A 234 -1.33 -9.25 -3.74
N THR A 235 -1.55 -10.21 -2.83
CA THR A 235 -0.45 -10.94 -2.20
C THR A 235 -0.83 -12.38 -2.05
N GLU A 236 -1.04 -13.26 -2.60
CA GLU A 236 -1.39 -14.68 -2.38
C GLU A 236 -1.54 -15.11 -0.87
N GLN A 237 -1.60 -14.15 0.07
CA GLN A 237 -1.76 -14.40 1.50
C GLN A 237 -3.22 -14.76 1.81
N VAL A 238 -3.40 -15.75 2.67
CA VAL A 238 -4.72 -16.18 3.13
C VAL A 238 -4.82 -15.94 4.63
N HIS A 239 -5.86 -15.22 5.01
CA HIS A 239 -6.25 -14.95 6.40
C HIS A 239 -7.50 -15.74 6.71
N PHE A 240 -7.79 -15.93 8.00
CA PHE A 240 -9.00 -16.64 8.38
C PHE A 240 -9.65 -16.03 9.62
N ALA A 241 -10.94 -16.32 9.79
CA ALA A 241 -11.69 -15.94 10.96
C ALA A 241 -12.53 -17.11 11.50
N LEU A 242 -12.71 -17.12 12.83
CA LEU A 242 -13.65 -17.97 13.50
C LEU A 242 -14.73 -17.10 14.13
N SER A 243 -16.00 -17.33 13.80
CA SER A 243 -17.12 -16.63 14.41
C SER A 243 -18.03 -17.55 15.19
N LYS A 244 -18.68 -17.00 16.20
CA LYS A 244 -19.75 -17.67 16.97
C LYS A 244 -20.95 -16.74 17.11
N GLY A 245 -22.15 -17.30 17.03
CA GLY A 245 -23.41 -16.57 17.12
C GLY A 245 -23.77 -15.81 15.85
N SER A 246 -24.71 -14.90 15.95
CA SER A 246 -25.18 -14.03 14.88
C SER A 246 -25.35 -12.60 15.41
N TRP A 247 -25.32 -11.64 14.51
CA TRP A 247 -25.44 -10.21 14.83
C TRP A 247 -26.18 -9.44 13.75
N SER A 248 -26.72 -8.30 14.15
CA SER A 248 -27.23 -7.27 13.27
C SER A 248 -26.27 -6.09 13.20
N VAL A 249 -26.48 -5.16 12.27
CA VAL A 249 -25.62 -3.97 12.02
C VAL A 249 -25.38 -3.14 13.29
N ASN A 250 -26.33 -3.09 14.21
CA ASN A 250 -26.24 -2.26 15.44
C ASN A 250 -25.68 -3.01 16.64
N ASP A 251 -25.46 -4.31 16.53
CA ASP A 251 -24.96 -5.12 17.65
C ASP A 251 -23.48 -4.89 17.90
N GLU A 252 -23.13 -4.84 19.18
CA GLU A 252 -21.74 -4.86 19.61
C GLU A 252 -21.23 -6.30 19.59
N VAL A 253 -20.15 -6.55 18.86
CA VAL A 253 -19.56 -7.89 18.70
C VAL A 253 -18.20 -7.93 19.36
N LEU A 254 -17.96 -8.99 20.14
CA LEU A 254 -16.66 -9.24 20.75
C LEU A 254 -15.66 -9.69 19.70
N VAL A 255 -14.54 -8.95 19.52
CA VAL A 255 -13.58 -9.19 18.43
C VAL A 255 -12.16 -9.29 18.98
N ARG A 256 -11.43 -10.29 18.52
CA ARG A 256 -9.98 -10.38 18.65
C ARG A 256 -9.33 -10.41 17.29
N VAL A 257 -8.41 -9.51 17.02
CA VAL A 257 -7.49 -9.60 15.88
C VAL A 257 -6.16 -10.15 16.40
N GLN A 258 -5.73 -11.27 15.85
CA GLN A 258 -4.50 -11.96 16.20
C GLN A 258 -3.59 -12.03 14.98
N SER A 259 -2.44 -11.37 15.04
CA SER A 259 -1.40 -11.56 14.03
C SER A 259 -0.64 -12.85 14.33
N SER A 260 -0.71 -13.84 13.45
CA SER A 260 -0.06 -15.13 13.64
C SER A 260 1.25 -15.20 12.84
N GLY A 261 2.38 -15.01 13.52
CA GLY A 261 3.61 -15.63 13.01
C GLY A 261 3.54 -17.13 13.31
N SER A 262 3.67 -17.97 12.30
CA SER A 262 3.38 -19.43 12.28
C SER A 262 4.02 -20.29 13.39
N TYR A 263 4.87 -19.72 14.23
CA TYR A 263 5.56 -20.42 15.33
C TYR A 263 5.20 -19.87 16.72
N PHE A 264 4.46 -18.76 16.82
CA PHE A 264 4.26 -18.07 18.07
C PHE A 264 3.38 -18.84 19.05
N ASP A 265 2.36 -19.53 18.55
CA ASP A 265 1.45 -20.32 19.41
C ASP A 265 2.17 -21.52 20.01
N VAL A 266 3.05 -22.21 19.26
CA VAL A 266 3.81 -23.35 19.76
C VAL A 266 4.82 -22.91 20.83
N LEU A 267 5.55 -21.81 20.58
CA LEU A 267 6.52 -21.26 21.53
C LEU A 267 5.83 -20.71 22.79
N SER A 268 4.68 -20.09 22.66
CA SER A 268 3.86 -19.58 23.76
C SER A 268 3.33 -20.71 24.65
N ILE A 269 2.88 -21.82 24.05
CA ILE A 269 2.44 -23.04 24.77
C ILE A 269 3.63 -23.64 25.55
N LEU A 270 4.82 -23.68 24.93
CA LEU A 270 6.01 -24.24 25.54
C LEU A 270 6.57 -23.35 26.68
N ALA A 271 6.37 -22.00 26.59
CA ALA A 271 6.92 -21.06 27.55
C ALA A 271 6.11 -20.95 28.85
N ASN A 272 4.78 -20.94 28.77
CA ASN A 272 3.97 -20.39 29.86
C ASN A 272 3.23 -21.43 30.68
N GLY A 273 3.12 -22.71 30.27
CA GLY A 273 2.40 -23.76 31.01
C GLY A 273 0.96 -23.42 31.45
N GLU A 274 0.51 -22.20 31.15
CA GLU A 274 -0.83 -21.70 31.45
C GLU A 274 -1.79 -21.92 30.27
N LYS A 275 -3.09 -21.78 30.50
CA LYS A 275 -4.09 -21.75 29.44
C LYS A 275 -3.65 -20.84 28.31
N SER A 276 -3.58 -21.38 27.10
CA SER A 276 -3.14 -20.61 25.93
C SER A 276 -4.00 -19.34 25.78
N LEU A 277 -3.44 -18.28 25.22
CA LEU A 277 -4.19 -17.05 24.95
C LEU A 277 -5.46 -17.34 24.13
N LEU A 278 -5.38 -18.27 23.18
CA LEU A 278 -6.53 -18.72 22.38
C LEU A 278 -7.61 -19.35 23.24
N GLU A 279 -7.25 -20.14 24.26
CA GLU A 279 -8.21 -20.72 25.20
C GLU A 279 -8.95 -19.65 26.01
N LYS A 280 -8.25 -18.62 26.47
CA LYS A 280 -8.88 -17.48 27.18
C LYS A 280 -9.83 -16.70 26.28
N ILE A 281 -9.42 -16.43 25.03
CA ILE A 281 -10.24 -15.71 24.03
C ILE A 281 -11.49 -16.52 23.69
N THR A 282 -11.35 -17.80 23.37
CA THR A 282 -12.48 -18.68 23.00
C THR A 282 -13.44 -18.89 24.16
N ALA A 283 -12.94 -18.96 25.42
CA ALA A 283 -13.78 -19.03 26.60
C ALA A 283 -14.67 -17.79 26.75
N LYS A 284 -14.11 -16.58 26.58
CA LYS A 284 -14.89 -15.33 26.63
C LYS A 284 -15.93 -15.25 25.51
N ILE A 285 -15.59 -15.64 24.28
CA ILE A 285 -16.54 -15.68 23.15
C ILE A 285 -17.66 -16.70 23.42
N ASN A 286 -17.31 -17.85 24.01
CA ASN A 286 -18.31 -18.87 24.37
C ASN A 286 -19.26 -18.38 25.48
N GLU A 287 -18.75 -17.65 26.47
CA GLU A 287 -19.53 -17.04 27.52
C GLU A 287 -20.50 -15.97 27.01
N GLU A 288 -20.01 -15.07 26.14
CA GLU A 288 -20.81 -14.02 25.50
C GLU A 288 -21.82 -14.61 24.48
N GLY A 289 -21.55 -15.81 23.97
CA GLY A 289 -22.35 -16.50 22.93
C GLY A 289 -22.20 -15.87 21.54
N ARG A 290 -21.42 -14.80 21.40
CA ARG A 290 -21.25 -14.01 20.17
C ARG A 290 -19.86 -13.39 20.10
N GLY A 291 -19.15 -13.60 19.01
CA GLY A 291 -17.85 -12.97 18.79
C GLY A 291 -17.06 -13.54 17.60
N VAL A 292 -15.94 -12.88 17.29
CA VAL A 292 -15.06 -13.20 16.16
C VAL A 292 -13.60 -13.17 16.58
N ILE A 293 -12.84 -14.15 16.10
CA ILE A 293 -11.38 -14.15 16.16
C ILE A 293 -10.88 -14.05 14.71
N VAL A 294 -10.16 -13.00 14.40
CA VAL A 294 -9.50 -12.79 13.09
C VAL A 294 -8.03 -13.15 13.23
N PHE A 295 -7.55 -14.05 12.39
CA PHE A 295 -6.16 -14.46 12.32
C PHE A 295 -5.52 -13.86 11.07
N ILE A 296 -4.63 -12.91 11.26
CA ILE A 296 -3.84 -12.31 10.19
C ILE A 296 -2.58 -13.14 10.02
N ASN A 297 -2.48 -13.82 8.89
CA ASN A 297 -1.32 -14.62 8.55
C ASN A 297 -0.22 -13.70 7.98
N ASN A 298 0.86 -13.52 8.74
CA ASN A 298 2.03 -12.77 8.30
C ASN A 298 3.15 -13.73 7.96
N VAL A 299 3.60 -13.68 6.71
CA VAL A 299 4.85 -14.34 6.32
C VAL A 299 6.01 -13.57 6.95
N SER A 300 6.46 -14.00 8.12
CA SER A 300 7.65 -13.42 8.73
C SER A 300 8.89 -13.81 7.93
N THR A 301 9.79 -12.84 7.68
CA THR A 301 11.10 -13.15 7.11
C THR A 301 11.89 -14.08 8.04
N THR A 302 12.82 -14.87 7.48
CA THR A 302 13.68 -15.77 8.24
C THR A 302 14.41 -15.04 9.38
N GLU A 303 14.84 -13.80 9.15
CA GLU A 303 15.51 -12.95 10.13
C GLU A 303 14.61 -12.59 11.31
N ASN A 304 13.35 -12.21 11.07
CA ASN A 304 12.38 -11.94 12.12
C ASN A 304 12.05 -13.20 12.93
N THR A 305 11.96 -14.35 12.28
CA THR A 305 11.75 -15.64 12.94
C THR A 305 12.91 -16.00 13.85
N LEU A 306 14.16 -15.87 13.38
CA LEU A 306 15.36 -16.13 14.17
C LEU A 306 15.47 -15.18 15.36
N ARG A 307 15.17 -13.89 15.19
CA ARG A 307 15.17 -12.93 16.29
C ARG A 307 14.14 -13.29 17.38
N LYS A 308 12.93 -13.67 17.00
CA LYS A 308 11.88 -14.13 17.95
C LYS A 308 12.32 -15.39 18.70
N LEU A 309 12.96 -16.34 18.01
CA LEU A 309 13.52 -17.53 18.62
C LEU A 309 14.62 -17.18 19.63
N GLN A 310 15.53 -16.25 19.31
CA GLN A 310 16.58 -15.80 20.22
C GLN A 310 15.99 -15.09 21.46
N GLN A 311 14.96 -14.27 21.31
CA GLN A 311 14.25 -13.64 22.42
C GLN A 311 13.61 -14.70 23.34
N PHE A 312 12.97 -15.72 22.77
CA PHE A 312 12.41 -16.84 23.52
C PHE A 312 13.49 -17.61 24.30
N ILE A 313 14.61 -17.96 23.67
CA ILE A 313 15.71 -18.69 24.31
C ILE A 313 16.30 -17.88 25.47
N ASN A 314 16.37 -16.56 25.35
CA ASN A 314 16.96 -15.66 26.35
C ASN A 314 15.96 -15.21 27.44
N ASN A 315 14.75 -15.74 27.50
CA ASN A 315 13.67 -15.33 28.42
C ASN A 315 13.43 -13.80 28.45
N GLN A 316 13.62 -13.12 27.33
CA GLN A 316 13.34 -11.70 27.20
C GLN A 316 11.88 -11.49 26.84
N GLU A 317 11.19 -10.55 27.50
CA GLU A 317 9.86 -10.13 27.10
C GLU A 317 9.88 -9.65 25.65
N THR A 318 8.97 -10.16 24.84
CA THR A 318 8.84 -9.76 23.43
C THR A 318 8.25 -8.35 23.36
N SER A 319 9.12 -7.34 23.29
CA SER A 319 8.68 -6.00 22.93
C SER A 319 8.19 -6.01 21.49
N GLU A 320 6.92 -5.70 21.29
CA GLU A 320 6.36 -5.49 19.95
C GLU A 320 7.12 -4.36 19.25
N VAL A 321 7.81 -4.69 18.18
CA VAL A 321 8.43 -3.69 17.32
C VAL A 321 7.29 -2.95 16.60
N LYS A 322 7.13 -1.67 16.88
CA LYS A 322 6.29 -0.77 16.08
C LYS A 322 6.86 -0.75 14.66
N SER A 323 6.30 -1.54 13.76
CA SER A 323 6.67 -1.55 12.35
C SER A 323 5.47 -1.08 11.52
N THR A 324 5.74 -0.54 10.36
CA THR A 324 4.75 -0.25 9.31
C THR A 324 3.86 -1.47 8.97
N GLN A 325 4.31 -2.68 9.27
CA GLN A 325 3.53 -3.91 9.19
C GLN A 325 2.26 -3.91 10.08
N ASN A 326 2.27 -3.20 11.23
CA ASN A 326 1.10 -3.16 12.11
C ASN A 326 -0.09 -2.43 11.46
N PHE A 327 0.13 -1.38 10.66
CA PHE A 327 -0.96 -0.67 9.98
C PHE A 327 -1.65 -1.54 8.92
N LYS A 328 -0.87 -2.30 8.14
CA LYS A 328 -1.42 -3.22 7.14
C LYS A 328 -2.25 -4.33 7.79
N ASP A 329 -1.75 -4.93 8.87
CA ASP A 329 -2.45 -5.97 9.61
C ASP A 329 -3.77 -5.46 10.18
N TYR A 330 -3.78 -4.25 10.74
CA TYR A 330 -5.01 -3.62 11.21
C TYR A 330 -5.98 -3.36 10.06
N GLY A 331 -5.52 -2.84 8.92
CA GLY A 331 -6.34 -2.57 7.75
C GLY A 331 -7.04 -3.84 7.22
N ILE A 332 -6.29 -4.91 7.03
CA ILE A 332 -6.85 -6.22 6.60
C ILE A 332 -7.80 -6.78 7.66
N GLY A 333 -7.42 -6.72 8.95
CA GLY A 333 -8.27 -7.18 10.04
C GLY A 333 -9.62 -6.47 10.09
N ILE A 334 -9.63 -5.15 9.90
CA ILE A 334 -10.86 -4.36 9.86
C ILE A 334 -11.70 -4.67 8.62
N GLN A 335 -11.08 -4.88 7.47
CA GLN A 335 -11.82 -5.28 6.26
C GLN A 335 -12.50 -6.64 6.43
N ILE A 336 -11.82 -7.61 7.07
CA ILE A 336 -12.45 -8.90 7.42
C ILE A 336 -13.65 -8.67 8.35
N ILE A 337 -13.52 -7.81 9.36
CA ILE A 337 -14.60 -7.46 10.30
C ILE A 337 -15.79 -6.85 9.54
N LYS A 338 -15.55 -5.92 8.60
CA LYS A 338 -16.58 -5.32 7.75
C LYS A 338 -17.26 -6.34 6.84
N GLU A 339 -16.48 -7.22 6.20
CA GLU A 339 -17.01 -8.29 5.33
C GLU A 339 -17.91 -9.26 6.10
N LEU A 340 -17.67 -9.43 7.41
CA LEU A 340 -18.53 -10.17 8.32
C LEU A 340 -19.76 -9.36 8.79
N GLY A 341 -19.98 -8.14 8.29
CA GLY A 341 -21.11 -7.28 8.62
C GLY A 341 -21.08 -6.67 10.03
N ILE A 342 -19.88 -6.50 10.59
CA ILE A 342 -19.71 -5.96 11.95
C ILE A 342 -19.28 -4.50 11.87
N HIS A 343 -20.06 -3.62 12.53
CA HIS A 343 -19.81 -2.17 12.56
C HIS A 343 -19.47 -1.65 13.97
N LYS A 344 -19.86 -2.38 15.03
CA LYS A 344 -19.54 -2.03 16.41
C LYS A 344 -18.79 -3.18 17.08
N ILE A 345 -17.62 -2.88 17.63
CA ILE A 345 -16.75 -3.92 18.18
C ILE A 345 -16.35 -3.63 19.63
N LYS A 346 -16.35 -4.70 20.45
CA LYS A 346 -15.65 -4.76 21.72
C LYS A 346 -14.34 -5.51 21.51
N ILE A 347 -13.20 -4.84 21.63
CA ILE A 347 -11.90 -5.46 21.34
C ILE A 347 -11.38 -6.22 22.54
N LEU A 348 -11.12 -7.52 22.34
CA LEU A 348 -10.37 -8.33 23.30
C LEU A 348 -8.87 -8.00 23.19
N SER A 349 -8.27 -7.47 24.27
CA SER A 349 -6.86 -7.07 24.32
C SER A 349 -6.20 -7.45 25.66
N GLN A 350 -4.89 -7.77 25.60
CA GLN A 350 -4.06 -7.91 26.79
C GLN A 350 -3.69 -6.52 27.37
N ASN A 351 -3.58 -5.51 26.51
CA ASN A 351 -3.34 -4.12 26.90
C ASN A 351 -4.54 -3.27 26.50
N THR A 352 -5.19 -2.67 27.48
CA THR A 352 -6.36 -1.82 27.30
C THR A 352 -6.05 -0.33 27.30
N ASP A 353 -4.78 0.06 27.53
CA ASP A 353 -4.36 1.45 27.65
C ASP A 353 -4.21 2.15 26.28
N GLN A 354 -4.06 1.37 25.22
CA GLN A 354 -3.92 1.88 23.85
C GLN A 354 -5.09 1.42 22.99
N LYS A 355 -5.97 2.35 22.60
CA LYS A 355 -7.00 2.07 21.61
C LYS A 355 -6.37 2.04 20.22
N PRO A 356 -6.63 1.00 19.42
CA PRO A 356 -6.24 1.01 18.01
C PRO A 356 -6.90 2.16 17.26
N ILE A 357 -6.19 2.75 16.32
CA ILE A 357 -6.73 3.80 15.45
C ILE A 357 -7.57 3.13 14.36
N VAL A 358 -8.89 3.15 14.51
CA VAL A 358 -9.86 2.64 13.52
C VAL A 358 -10.67 3.77 12.87
N SER A 359 -10.28 5.03 13.08
CA SER A 359 -10.99 6.17 12.52
C SER A 359 -11.01 6.10 10.99
N GLY A 360 -12.20 6.24 10.40
CA GLY A 360 -12.39 6.24 8.95
C GLY A 360 -12.66 4.87 8.30
N TYR A 361 -12.78 3.79 9.09
CA TYR A 361 -13.06 2.44 8.55
C TYR A 361 -14.54 2.01 8.65
N ASP A 362 -15.46 2.88 9.05
CA ASP A 362 -16.87 2.55 9.35
C ASP A 362 -17.03 1.43 10.40
N VAL A 363 -16.08 1.31 11.30
CA VAL A 363 -16.11 0.39 12.45
C VAL A 363 -15.85 1.20 13.70
N GLU A 364 -16.75 1.10 14.69
CA GLU A 364 -16.69 1.79 15.95
C GLU A 364 -16.18 0.85 17.06
N ILE A 365 -15.11 1.26 17.76
CA ILE A 365 -14.68 0.56 18.98
C ILE A 365 -15.49 1.13 20.16
N THR A 366 -16.42 0.34 20.66
CA THR A 366 -17.26 0.72 21.79
C THR A 366 -16.59 0.44 23.13
N GLU A 367 -15.83 -0.65 23.24
CA GLU A 367 -15.19 -1.07 24.48
C GLU A 367 -13.86 -1.80 24.23
N MET A 368 -12.92 -1.67 25.18
CA MET A 368 -11.70 -2.48 25.27
C MET A 368 -11.87 -3.49 26.43
N VAL A 369 -11.95 -4.76 26.11
CA VAL A 369 -12.17 -5.85 27.08
C VAL A 369 -10.85 -6.55 27.36
N LYS A 370 -10.46 -6.62 28.64
CA LYS A 370 -9.21 -7.29 29.03
C LYS A 370 -9.35 -8.82 28.99
N ILE A 371 -8.30 -9.48 28.43
CA ILE A 371 -8.17 -10.95 28.37
C ILE A 371 -7.45 -11.47 29.61
#